data_431cdfb3bb6cc06b01138d8443170660
#
_entry.id   431cdfb3bb6cc06b01138d8443170660
#
_cell.length_a   1.000
_cell.length_b   1.000
_cell.length_c   1.000
_cell.angle_alpha   90.00
_cell.angle_beta   90.00
_cell.angle_gamma   90.00
#
_symmetry.space_group_name_H-M   'P 1'
#
loop_
_entity.id
_entity.type
_entity.pdbx_description
1 polymer ?
#
loop_
_entity_poly.entity_id
_entity_poly.type
_entity_poly.pdbx_seq_one_letter_code
_entity_poly.pdbx_strand_id
1 'polypeptide(L)'
;MIVYCQRIREAYGTEIPLVIGGLEASLRRFAHYDYWDDAIRPSILFDSGADLLIYGMGENQVIEIARRLDAEEPVASLTDIRGTCYAVDVHETPLYGKECPSYENVLKSKQEYAVSCRIQQDEQDHIRGKLLKQRHGSRMLVQNPPMNPLTQQELDRVYALPYQRTYHPSYEPLGGVPGIAEVEFSITHNRGCFGACNFCSLAFHQGRYVTTRSKKSILAEAQKLTKLPHFKGYIHDIGGPTANFRRPSCDLQEKNGLCKGKKCLAPKPCPQLKADQSEYLDILRSVRSMDGVKKVFIRSGIRYDYLLEDKDDSFFQELVEHHVSGQLKVAPEHCSAAVLDKMGKPHIEAYLRAKQLFC
;
A
#
# COMPACT_ATOMS: atom_id res chain seq x y z
N MET A 1 -12.98 -12.57 -2.79
CA MET A 1 -13.91 -11.65 -2.09
C MET A 1 -15.37 -11.93 -2.41
N ILE A 2 -15.81 -11.95 -3.67
CA ILE A 2 -17.21 -12.21 -4.06
C ILE A 2 -17.77 -13.46 -3.41
N VAL A 3 -17.08 -14.60 -3.50
CA VAL A 3 -17.52 -15.87 -2.90
C VAL A 3 -17.70 -15.76 -1.38
N TYR A 4 -16.79 -15.07 -0.67
CA TYR A 4 -16.94 -14.87 0.77
C TYR A 4 -18.17 -14.02 1.11
N CYS A 5 -18.42 -12.95 0.35
CA CYS A 5 -19.61 -12.12 0.54
C CYS A 5 -20.90 -12.92 0.32
N GLN A 6 -20.95 -13.72 -0.74
CA GLN A 6 -22.09 -14.60 -1.01
C GLN A 6 -22.33 -15.61 0.12
N ARG A 7 -21.27 -16.26 0.63
CA ARG A 7 -21.38 -17.20 1.75
C ARG A 7 -21.85 -16.55 3.03
N ILE A 8 -21.40 -15.31 3.29
CA ILE A 8 -21.90 -14.55 4.45
C ILE A 8 -23.40 -14.23 4.28
N ARG A 9 -23.80 -13.77 3.08
CA ARG A 9 -25.23 -13.51 2.79
C ARG A 9 -26.08 -14.77 2.88
N GLU A 10 -25.61 -15.91 2.40
CA GLU A 10 -26.30 -17.20 2.54
C GLU A 10 -26.48 -17.60 4.02
N ALA A 11 -25.46 -17.37 4.85
CA ALA A 11 -25.48 -17.77 6.26
C ALA A 11 -26.27 -16.82 7.16
N TYR A 12 -26.23 -15.51 6.91
CA TYR A 12 -26.71 -14.47 7.83
C TYR A 12 -27.77 -13.53 7.23
N GLY A 13 -28.14 -13.70 5.95
CA GLY A 13 -29.13 -12.85 5.28
C GLY A 13 -28.60 -11.49 4.88
N THR A 14 -29.52 -10.59 4.52
CA THR A 14 -29.22 -9.24 4.02
C THR A 14 -29.19 -8.17 5.10
N GLU A 15 -29.68 -8.46 6.28
CA GLU A 15 -29.80 -7.48 7.38
C GLU A 15 -28.46 -7.13 8.03
N ILE A 16 -27.46 -8.01 7.91
CA ILE A 16 -26.14 -7.74 8.45
C ILE A 16 -25.34 -6.85 7.51
N PRO A 17 -24.83 -5.68 7.96
CA PRO A 17 -23.95 -4.83 7.16
C PRO A 17 -22.71 -5.58 6.67
N LEU A 18 -22.44 -5.54 5.37
CA LEU A 18 -21.30 -6.19 4.76
C LEU A 18 -20.32 -5.15 4.22
N VAL A 19 -19.17 -5.01 4.91
CA VAL A 19 -18.10 -4.07 4.57
C VAL A 19 -16.91 -4.84 4.02
N ILE A 20 -16.47 -4.49 2.83
CA ILE A 20 -15.30 -5.10 2.19
C ILE A 20 -14.11 -4.16 2.19
N GLY A 21 -12.89 -4.71 2.22
CA GLY A 21 -11.66 -3.92 2.25
C GLY A 21 -10.43 -4.70 1.80
N GLY A 22 -9.27 -4.11 2.00
CA GLY A 22 -7.98 -4.69 1.66
C GLY A 22 -7.56 -4.46 0.20
N LEU A 23 -6.52 -5.19 -0.23
CA LEU A 23 -5.88 -4.95 -1.53
C LEU A 23 -6.83 -5.19 -2.70
N GLU A 24 -7.56 -6.31 -2.70
CA GLU A 24 -8.49 -6.65 -3.78
C GLU A 24 -9.61 -5.60 -3.92
N ALA A 25 -10.22 -5.17 -2.81
CA ALA A 25 -11.22 -4.13 -2.82
C ALA A 25 -10.67 -2.81 -3.35
N SER A 26 -9.49 -2.40 -2.91
CA SER A 26 -8.83 -1.18 -3.39
C SER A 26 -8.59 -1.17 -4.89
N LEU A 27 -8.10 -2.29 -5.44
CA LEU A 27 -7.76 -2.39 -6.87
C LEU A 27 -8.99 -2.51 -7.76
N ARG A 28 -10.05 -3.16 -7.26
CA ARG A 28 -11.27 -3.48 -8.03
C ARG A 28 -12.45 -2.57 -7.70
N ARG A 29 -12.23 -1.44 -7.02
CA ARG A 29 -13.31 -0.53 -6.58
C ARG A 29 -14.05 0.20 -7.70
N PHE A 30 -13.38 0.41 -8.85
CA PHE A 30 -13.98 0.90 -10.09
C PHE A 30 -14.13 -0.21 -11.11
N ALA A 31 -14.70 0.09 -12.29
CA ALA A 31 -14.58 -0.78 -13.44
C ALA A 31 -13.10 -1.07 -13.70
N HIS A 32 -12.75 -2.35 -13.81
CA HIS A 32 -11.36 -2.80 -13.86
C HIS A 32 -11.17 -3.92 -14.89
N TYR A 33 -9.94 -4.05 -15.38
CA TYR A 33 -9.56 -5.15 -16.24
C TYR A 33 -9.18 -6.38 -15.43
N ASP A 34 -9.87 -7.47 -15.68
CA ASP A 34 -9.56 -8.80 -15.18
C ASP A 34 -8.77 -9.57 -16.23
N TYR A 35 -7.48 -9.76 -16.01
CA TYR A 35 -6.60 -10.39 -16.99
C TYR A 35 -6.78 -11.91 -17.10
N TRP A 36 -7.39 -12.56 -16.09
CA TRP A 36 -7.68 -14.00 -16.15
C TRP A 36 -8.77 -14.30 -17.17
N ASP A 37 -9.80 -13.47 -17.18
CA ASP A 37 -10.95 -13.62 -18.08
C ASP A 37 -10.82 -12.74 -19.33
N ASP A 38 -9.72 -11.97 -19.47
CA ASP A 38 -9.51 -10.98 -20.54
C ASP A 38 -10.73 -10.07 -20.71
N ALA A 39 -11.28 -9.57 -19.62
CA ALA A 39 -12.54 -8.84 -19.61
C ALA A 39 -12.51 -7.63 -18.68
N ILE A 40 -13.35 -6.63 -18.99
CA ILE A 40 -13.66 -5.55 -18.08
C ILE A 40 -14.79 -6.01 -17.14
N ARG A 41 -14.53 -5.93 -15.83
CA ARG A 41 -15.49 -6.21 -14.78
C ARG A 41 -16.02 -4.91 -14.17
N PRO A 42 -17.26 -4.89 -13.65
CA PRO A 42 -17.78 -3.75 -12.89
C PRO A 42 -17.03 -3.60 -11.57
N SER A 43 -17.38 -2.57 -10.80
CA SER A 43 -16.88 -2.43 -9.43
C SER A 43 -17.18 -3.67 -8.60
N ILE A 44 -16.20 -4.13 -7.82
CA ILE A 44 -16.38 -5.26 -6.91
C ILE A 44 -17.45 -5.00 -5.85
N LEU A 45 -17.79 -3.76 -5.56
CA LEU A 45 -18.89 -3.40 -4.66
C LEU A 45 -20.22 -3.93 -5.20
N PHE A 46 -20.44 -3.85 -6.51
CA PHE A 46 -21.64 -4.38 -7.16
C PHE A 46 -21.61 -5.90 -7.28
N ASP A 47 -20.49 -6.47 -7.70
CA ASP A 47 -20.34 -7.92 -7.90
C ASP A 47 -20.41 -8.71 -6.59
N SER A 48 -19.92 -8.12 -5.49
CA SER A 48 -19.94 -8.78 -4.18
C SER A 48 -21.26 -8.63 -3.42
N GLY A 49 -22.09 -7.65 -3.79
CA GLY A 49 -23.29 -7.32 -3.02
C GLY A 49 -22.99 -6.76 -1.62
N ALA A 50 -21.80 -6.19 -1.43
CA ALA A 50 -21.44 -5.51 -0.20
C ALA A 50 -22.09 -4.11 -0.11
N ASP A 51 -22.31 -3.64 1.12
CA ASP A 51 -22.95 -2.35 1.38
C ASP A 51 -21.95 -1.20 1.30
N LEU A 52 -20.71 -1.43 1.74
CA LEU A 52 -19.66 -0.42 1.79
C LEU A 52 -18.31 -1.05 1.46
N LEU A 53 -17.44 -0.25 0.80
CA LEU A 53 -16.08 -0.66 0.48
C LEU A 53 -15.09 0.32 1.10
N ILE A 54 -14.09 -0.20 1.81
CA ILE A 54 -12.93 0.57 2.30
C ILE A 54 -11.77 0.38 1.33
N TYR A 55 -11.17 1.46 0.86
CA TYR A 55 -9.97 1.41 0.03
C TYR A 55 -8.77 2.08 0.72
N GLY A 56 -7.58 1.68 0.31
CA GLY A 56 -6.35 2.12 0.96
C GLY A 56 -6.12 1.42 2.29
N MET A 57 -5.44 2.10 3.20
CA MET A 57 -5.18 1.62 4.55
C MET A 57 -6.39 1.95 5.42
N GLY A 58 -7.07 0.93 5.90
CA GLY A 58 -8.45 1.00 6.40
C GLY A 58 -8.62 1.10 7.92
N GLU A 59 -7.56 1.29 8.71
CA GLU A 59 -7.61 1.21 10.17
C GLU A 59 -8.58 2.22 10.80
N ASN A 60 -8.49 3.48 10.40
CA ASN A 60 -9.36 4.53 10.94
C ASN A 60 -10.80 4.39 10.42
N GLN A 61 -10.98 3.99 9.17
CA GLN A 61 -12.31 3.79 8.59
C GLN A 61 -13.05 2.64 9.28
N VAL A 62 -12.37 1.51 9.54
CA VAL A 62 -13.00 0.36 10.19
C VAL A 62 -13.48 0.70 11.59
N ILE A 63 -12.70 1.50 12.33
CA ILE A 63 -13.07 1.96 13.68
C ILE A 63 -14.28 2.90 13.62
N GLU A 64 -14.27 3.85 12.68
CA GLU A 64 -15.37 4.81 12.51
C GLU A 64 -16.67 4.11 12.10
N ILE A 65 -16.60 3.21 11.10
CA ILE A 65 -17.75 2.42 10.65
C ILE A 65 -18.30 1.58 11.80
N ALA A 66 -17.45 0.85 12.52
CA ALA A 66 -17.88 0.01 13.63
C ALA A 66 -18.58 0.83 14.73
N ARG A 67 -18.03 2.01 15.08
CA ARG A 67 -18.63 2.89 16.08
C ARG A 67 -20.01 3.42 15.66
N ARG A 68 -20.17 3.80 14.39
CA ARG A 68 -21.45 4.31 13.88
C ARG A 68 -22.50 3.23 13.77
N LEU A 69 -22.12 2.02 13.35
CA LEU A 69 -23.01 0.85 13.34
C LEU A 69 -23.41 0.41 14.76
N ASP A 70 -22.50 0.48 15.73
CA ASP A 70 -22.78 0.23 17.15
C ASP A 70 -23.76 1.26 17.75
N ALA A 71 -23.76 2.47 17.22
CA ALA A 71 -24.75 3.52 17.51
C ALA A 71 -26.04 3.38 16.71
N GLU A 72 -26.29 2.21 16.10
CA GLU A 72 -27.50 1.88 15.30
C GLU A 72 -27.68 2.76 14.05
N GLU A 73 -26.62 3.41 13.57
CA GLU A 73 -26.70 4.18 12.33
C GLU A 73 -26.77 3.22 11.13
N PRO A 74 -27.76 3.38 10.21
CA PRO A 74 -27.87 2.50 9.05
C PRO A 74 -26.63 2.55 8.16
N VAL A 75 -26.13 1.41 7.68
CA VAL A 75 -24.97 1.35 6.80
C VAL A 75 -25.13 2.20 5.54
N ALA A 76 -26.33 2.33 5.02
CA ALA A 76 -26.64 3.15 3.85
C ALA A 76 -26.43 4.67 4.08
N SER A 77 -26.43 5.14 5.33
CA SER A 77 -26.17 6.55 5.68
C SER A 77 -24.69 6.87 5.81
N LEU A 78 -23.80 5.85 5.83
CA LEU A 78 -22.35 6.02 5.96
C LEU A 78 -21.70 6.51 4.65
N THR A 79 -22.12 7.66 4.16
CA THR A 79 -21.72 8.19 2.84
C THR A 79 -20.62 9.24 2.90
N ASP A 80 -20.18 9.65 4.10
CA ASP A 80 -19.26 10.77 4.34
C ASP A 80 -17.87 10.35 4.83
N ILE A 81 -17.64 9.05 5.05
CA ILE A 81 -16.39 8.54 5.57
C ILE A 81 -15.32 8.55 4.48
N ARG A 82 -14.23 9.28 4.69
CA ARG A 82 -13.08 9.30 3.77
C ARG A 82 -12.49 7.89 3.61
N GLY A 83 -11.98 7.59 2.40
CA GLY A 83 -11.39 6.28 2.09
C GLY A 83 -12.42 5.17 1.91
N THR A 84 -13.69 5.50 1.64
CA THR A 84 -14.75 4.53 1.36
C THR A 84 -15.33 4.71 -0.04
N CYS A 85 -15.99 3.66 -0.52
CA CYS A 85 -16.87 3.72 -1.68
C CYS A 85 -18.24 3.14 -1.30
N TYR A 86 -19.29 3.77 -1.79
CA TYR A 86 -20.68 3.35 -1.62
C TYR A 86 -21.43 3.45 -2.94
N ALA A 87 -22.63 2.92 -3.00
CA ALA A 87 -23.45 2.92 -4.19
C ALA A 87 -24.81 3.55 -3.91
N VAL A 88 -25.25 4.42 -4.82
CA VAL A 88 -26.57 5.08 -4.78
C VAL A 88 -27.28 4.91 -6.11
N ASP A 89 -28.56 5.26 -6.17
CA ASP A 89 -29.25 5.47 -7.44
C ASP A 89 -28.66 6.66 -8.19
N VAL A 90 -28.70 6.64 -9.52
CA VAL A 90 -28.17 7.72 -10.35
C VAL A 90 -28.83 9.07 -10.00
N HIS A 91 -30.11 9.07 -9.62
CA HIS A 91 -30.85 10.27 -9.25
C HIS A 91 -30.48 10.86 -7.88
N GLU A 92 -29.83 10.05 -7.02
CA GLU A 92 -29.36 10.45 -5.68
C GLU A 92 -27.86 10.81 -5.68
N THR A 93 -27.24 10.85 -6.87
CA THR A 93 -25.81 11.11 -7.01
C THR A 93 -25.43 12.50 -6.51
N PRO A 94 -24.35 12.66 -5.71
CA PRO A 94 -23.83 13.97 -5.33
C PRO A 94 -23.52 14.84 -6.54
N LEU A 95 -23.92 16.10 -6.52
CA LEU A 95 -23.71 17.05 -7.63
C LEU A 95 -22.23 17.45 -7.79
N TYR A 96 -21.44 17.32 -6.73
CA TYR A 96 -20.00 17.65 -6.74
C TYR A 96 -19.12 16.44 -7.01
N GLY A 97 -17.84 16.68 -7.21
CA GLY A 97 -16.85 15.65 -7.48
C GLY A 97 -16.51 15.52 -8.96
N LYS A 98 -15.68 14.54 -9.30
CA LYS A 98 -15.29 14.21 -10.68
C LYS A 98 -15.97 12.92 -11.12
N GLU A 99 -16.40 12.91 -12.35
CA GLU A 99 -16.98 11.72 -12.96
C GLU A 99 -15.93 11.00 -13.82
N CYS A 100 -15.79 9.70 -13.58
CA CYS A 100 -15.05 8.79 -14.44
C CYS A 100 -15.95 8.34 -15.59
N PRO A 101 -15.40 7.98 -16.75
CA PRO A 101 -16.15 7.29 -17.78
C PRO A 101 -16.98 6.15 -17.22
N SER A 102 -18.23 6.01 -17.66
CA SER A 102 -19.12 4.96 -17.16
C SER A 102 -18.57 3.56 -17.41
N TYR A 103 -19.06 2.57 -16.68
CA TYR A 103 -18.71 1.16 -16.91
C TYR A 103 -18.92 0.76 -18.36
N GLU A 104 -20.05 1.17 -18.97
CA GLU A 104 -20.39 0.84 -20.35
C GLU A 104 -19.43 1.47 -21.36
N ASN A 105 -18.92 2.69 -21.07
CA ASN A 105 -17.91 3.33 -21.90
C ASN A 105 -16.55 2.65 -21.76
N VAL A 106 -16.16 2.34 -20.52
CA VAL A 106 -14.91 1.62 -20.23
C VAL A 106 -14.89 0.23 -20.87
N LEU A 107 -16.03 -0.47 -20.89
CA LEU A 107 -16.19 -1.77 -21.52
C LEU A 107 -15.94 -1.72 -23.05
N LYS A 108 -16.31 -0.62 -23.70
CA LYS A 108 -16.23 -0.46 -25.16
C LYS A 108 -14.94 0.19 -25.64
N SER A 109 -14.20 0.89 -24.79
CA SER A 109 -13.07 1.72 -25.21
C SER A 109 -11.91 1.66 -24.25
N LYS A 110 -10.75 1.21 -24.75
CA LYS A 110 -9.47 1.24 -24.01
C LYS A 110 -9.04 2.67 -23.64
N GLN A 111 -9.40 3.67 -24.47
CA GLN A 111 -9.14 5.08 -24.16
C GLN A 111 -9.95 5.54 -22.95
N GLU A 112 -11.24 5.20 -22.88
CA GLU A 112 -12.09 5.52 -21.73
C GLU A 112 -11.59 4.82 -20.47
N TYR A 113 -11.11 3.58 -20.58
CA TYR A 113 -10.43 2.88 -19.49
C TYR A 113 -9.19 3.64 -19.00
N ALA A 114 -8.33 4.07 -19.92
CA ALA A 114 -7.13 4.83 -19.60
C ALA A 114 -7.45 6.18 -18.92
N VAL A 115 -8.51 6.87 -19.40
CA VAL A 115 -9.02 8.12 -18.79
C VAL A 115 -9.50 7.86 -17.36
N SER A 116 -10.28 6.79 -17.13
CA SER A 116 -10.75 6.38 -15.81
C SER A 116 -9.58 6.12 -14.85
N CYS A 117 -8.59 5.33 -15.28
CA CYS A 117 -7.38 5.07 -14.50
C CYS A 117 -6.60 6.35 -14.16
N ARG A 118 -6.47 7.27 -15.11
CA ARG A 118 -5.79 8.54 -14.90
C ARG A 118 -6.51 9.42 -13.88
N ILE A 119 -7.83 9.54 -13.94
CA ILE A 119 -8.63 10.29 -12.97
C ILE A 119 -8.43 9.69 -11.57
N GLN A 120 -8.54 8.37 -11.43
CA GLN A 120 -8.33 7.68 -10.16
C GLN A 120 -6.94 7.95 -9.59
N GLN A 121 -5.90 7.90 -10.40
CA GLN A 121 -4.52 8.15 -9.96
C GLN A 121 -4.29 9.61 -9.56
N ASP A 122 -4.86 10.56 -10.30
CA ASP A 122 -4.70 11.99 -10.02
C ASP A 122 -5.43 12.42 -8.73
N GLU A 123 -6.49 11.72 -8.35
CA GLU A 123 -7.28 12.00 -7.14
C GLU A 123 -6.90 11.11 -5.94
N GLN A 124 -5.80 10.37 -6.01
CA GLN A 124 -5.23 9.58 -4.90
C GLN A 124 -4.46 10.42 -3.88
N ASP A 125 -4.75 11.70 -3.80
CA ASP A 125 -4.11 12.65 -2.91
C ASP A 125 -4.97 12.88 -1.65
N HIS A 126 -4.44 12.59 -0.48
CA HIS A 126 -5.15 12.73 0.79
C HIS A 126 -5.47 14.20 1.15
N ILE A 127 -4.75 15.18 0.59
CA ILE A 127 -5.00 16.61 0.83
C ILE A 127 -5.97 17.19 -0.20
N ARG A 128 -5.75 16.95 -1.50
CA ARG A 128 -6.47 17.59 -2.60
C ARG A 128 -7.37 16.65 -3.39
N GLY A 129 -7.35 15.35 -3.06
CA GLY A 129 -8.20 14.37 -3.73
C GLY A 129 -9.67 14.73 -3.62
N LYS A 130 -10.38 14.58 -4.71
CA LYS A 130 -11.81 14.87 -4.82
C LYS A 130 -12.61 13.58 -4.77
N LEU A 131 -13.89 13.72 -4.45
CA LEU A 131 -14.89 12.68 -4.64
C LEU A 131 -14.91 12.26 -6.11
N LEU A 132 -14.93 10.95 -6.36
CA LEU A 132 -15.06 10.37 -7.70
C LEU A 132 -16.38 9.63 -7.85
N LYS A 133 -16.90 9.62 -9.07
CA LYS A 133 -18.13 8.93 -9.44
C LYS A 133 -17.93 8.09 -10.68
N GLN A 134 -18.57 6.92 -10.74
CA GLN A 134 -18.63 6.10 -11.95
C GLN A 134 -20.01 5.48 -12.08
N ARG A 135 -20.66 5.72 -13.19
CA ARG A 135 -21.97 5.14 -13.50
C ARG A 135 -21.86 3.67 -13.90
N HIS A 136 -22.76 2.84 -13.37
CA HIS A 136 -22.97 1.44 -13.71
C HIS A 136 -24.47 1.21 -13.92
N GLY A 137 -24.95 1.36 -15.14
CA GLY A 137 -26.39 1.28 -15.45
C GLY A 137 -27.21 2.35 -14.75
N SER A 138 -28.15 1.95 -13.92
CA SER A 138 -29.00 2.84 -13.07
C SER A 138 -28.36 3.20 -11.74
N ARG A 139 -27.20 2.62 -11.39
CA ARG A 139 -26.50 2.89 -10.13
C ARG A 139 -25.25 3.72 -10.34
N MET A 140 -24.91 4.50 -9.33
CA MET A 140 -23.68 5.28 -9.26
C MET A 140 -22.79 4.75 -8.14
N LEU A 141 -21.58 4.36 -8.51
CA LEU A 141 -20.49 4.18 -7.57
C LEU A 141 -19.97 5.57 -7.16
N VAL A 142 -19.90 5.84 -5.88
CA VAL A 142 -19.32 7.07 -5.32
C VAL A 142 -18.11 6.69 -4.46
N GLN A 143 -16.96 7.28 -4.76
CA GLN A 143 -15.75 7.18 -3.96
C GLN A 143 -15.51 8.48 -3.21
N ASN A 144 -15.48 8.42 -1.90
CA ASN A 144 -15.04 9.53 -1.06
C ASN A 144 -13.54 9.83 -1.26
N PRO A 145 -13.07 11.06 -0.96
CA PRO A 145 -11.64 11.37 -0.99
C PRO A 145 -10.83 10.39 -0.15
N PRO A 146 -9.54 10.15 -0.50
CA PRO A 146 -8.67 9.26 0.28
C PRO A 146 -8.61 9.67 1.77
N MET A 147 -8.53 8.67 2.65
CA MET A 147 -8.26 8.89 4.07
C MET A 147 -6.88 9.53 4.25
N ASN A 148 -6.73 10.34 5.29
CA ASN A 148 -5.41 10.82 5.69
C ASN A 148 -4.51 9.64 6.08
N PRO A 149 -3.23 9.68 5.72
CA PRO A 149 -2.28 8.68 6.20
C PRO A 149 -2.26 8.64 7.72
N LEU A 150 -2.07 7.45 8.29
CA LEU A 150 -1.88 7.32 9.75
C LEU A 150 -0.68 8.16 10.19
N THR A 151 -0.82 8.87 11.29
CA THR A 151 0.30 9.46 12.00
C THR A 151 1.25 8.38 12.50
N GLN A 152 2.50 8.73 12.79
CA GLN A 152 3.45 7.78 13.37
C GLN A 152 2.91 7.11 14.64
N GLN A 153 2.25 7.90 15.52
CA GLN A 153 1.68 7.38 16.76
C GLN A 153 0.52 6.39 16.52
N GLU A 154 -0.36 6.67 15.57
CA GLU A 154 -1.43 5.74 15.17
C GLU A 154 -0.85 4.46 14.57
N LEU A 155 0.17 4.59 13.70
CA LEU A 155 0.84 3.45 13.11
C LEU A 155 1.54 2.60 14.18
N ASP A 156 2.21 3.22 15.14
CA ASP A 156 2.81 2.52 16.28
C ASP A 156 1.78 1.75 17.10
N ARG A 157 0.60 2.33 17.34
CA ARG A 157 -0.52 1.64 18.03
C ARG A 157 -1.00 0.43 17.28
N VAL A 158 -1.17 0.54 15.95
CA VAL A 158 -1.58 -0.60 15.11
C VAL A 158 -0.58 -1.75 15.22
N TYR A 159 0.71 -1.48 15.16
CA TYR A 159 1.74 -2.52 15.26
C TYR A 159 2.00 -3.01 16.70
N ALA A 160 1.48 -2.31 17.69
CA ALA A 160 1.53 -2.75 19.09
C ALA A 160 0.42 -3.74 19.47
N LEU A 161 -0.59 -3.95 18.62
CA LEU A 161 -1.67 -4.90 18.85
C LEU A 161 -1.12 -6.32 19.12
N PRO A 162 -1.85 -7.16 19.88
CA PRO A 162 -1.37 -8.48 20.28
C PRO A 162 -1.52 -9.52 19.17
N TYR A 163 -0.81 -9.31 18.06
CA TYR A 163 -0.78 -10.26 16.94
C TYR A 163 -0.20 -11.61 17.37
N GLN A 164 -0.85 -12.71 16.94
CA GLN A 164 -0.41 -14.07 17.21
C GLN A 164 0.87 -14.47 16.46
N ARG A 165 1.19 -13.78 15.35
CA ARG A 165 2.38 -14.01 14.50
C ARG A 165 2.49 -15.42 13.94
N THR A 166 1.38 -16.12 13.86
CA THR A 166 1.28 -17.44 13.25
C THR A 166 -0.08 -17.59 12.57
N TYR A 167 -0.26 -18.68 11.86
CA TYR A 167 -1.53 -19.04 11.23
C TYR A 167 -2.53 -19.61 12.25
N HIS A 168 -3.79 -19.67 11.86
CA HIS A 168 -4.85 -20.21 12.70
C HIS A 168 -4.63 -21.72 12.96
N PRO A 169 -4.84 -22.24 14.19
CA PRO A 169 -4.58 -23.65 14.54
C PRO A 169 -5.33 -24.68 13.68
N SER A 170 -6.44 -24.31 13.06
CA SER A 170 -7.18 -25.19 12.15
C SER A 170 -6.36 -25.68 10.94
N TYR A 171 -5.26 -25.02 10.62
CA TYR A 171 -4.37 -25.42 9.53
C TYR A 171 -3.31 -26.47 9.97
N GLU A 172 -3.11 -26.69 11.28
CA GLU A 172 -2.13 -27.69 11.78
C GLU A 172 -2.37 -29.09 11.22
N PRO A 173 -3.61 -29.63 11.23
CA PRO A 173 -3.88 -30.95 10.66
C PRO A 173 -3.65 -31.04 9.16
N LEU A 174 -3.58 -29.90 8.47
CA LEU A 174 -3.34 -29.80 7.02
C LEU A 174 -1.87 -29.59 6.67
N GLY A 175 -0.94 -29.63 7.66
CA GLY A 175 0.48 -29.39 7.48
C GLY A 175 0.89 -27.95 7.66
N GLY A 176 0.06 -27.11 8.25
CA GLY A 176 0.33 -25.69 8.53
C GLY A 176 0.19 -24.79 7.30
N VAL A 177 0.78 -23.59 7.39
CA VAL A 177 0.83 -22.60 6.28
C VAL A 177 2.32 -22.30 5.99
N PRO A 178 2.94 -22.93 4.98
CA PRO A 178 4.37 -22.77 4.71
C PRO A 178 4.82 -21.32 4.50
N GLY A 179 3.95 -20.46 3.95
CA GLY A 179 4.25 -19.05 3.70
C GLY A 179 4.58 -18.23 4.95
N ILE A 180 4.24 -18.71 6.16
CA ILE A 180 4.57 -18.00 7.41
C ILE A 180 6.07 -17.88 7.62
N ALA A 181 6.84 -18.86 7.19
CA ALA A 181 8.30 -18.87 7.36
C ALA A 181 9.00 -17.68 6.71
N GLU A 182 8.41 -17.09 5.67
CA GLU A 182 8.96 -15.91 4.99
C GLU A 182 8.76 -14.61 5.77
N VAL A 183 7.72 -14.53 6.61
CA VAL A 183 7.28 -13.28 7.24
C VAL A 183 7.32 -13.30 8.77
N GLU A 184 7.40 -14.46 9.41
CA GLU A 184 7.32 -14.62 10.87
C GLU A 184 8.30 -13.70 11.62
N PHE A 185 9.54 -13.60 11.15
CA PHE A 185 10.60 -12.78 11.74
C PHE A 185 10.90 -11.53 10.93
N SER A 186 9.89 -10.98 10.26
CA SER A 186 10.00 -9.74 9.50
C SER A 186 9.27 -8.60 10.21
N ILE A 187 9.81 -7.39 10.12
CA ILE A 187 9.28 -6.16 10.71
C ILE A 187 8.99 -5.16 9.61
N THR A 188 7.74 -4.76 9.48
CA THR A 188 7.36 -3.66 8.60
C THR A 188 7.57 -2.34 9.31
N HIS A 189 8.36 -1.44 8.74
CA HIS A 189 8.67 -0.15 9.35
C HIS A 189 8.03 1.06 8.68
N ASN A 190 7.55 0.91 7.44
CA ASN A 190 6.94 1.99 6.67
C ASN A 190 5.75 1.52 5.84
N ARG A 191 4.94 2.45 5.39
CA ARG A 191 3.85 2.27 4.42
C ARG A 191 3.90 3.40 3.39
N GLY A 192 3.34 3.13 2.20
CA GLY A 192 3.37 4.06 1.07
C GLY A 192 4.67 3.98 0.28
N CYS A 193 4.63 4.46 -0.97
CA CYS A 193 5.79 4.45 -1.85
C CYS A 193 5.73 5.59 -2.87
N PHE A 194 6.60 6.60 -2.73
CA PHE A 194 6.67 7.71 -3.69
C PHE A 194 7.38 7.35 -5.01
N GLY A 195 7.89 6.13 -5.14
CA GLY A 195 8.38 5.61 -6.42
C GLY A 195 7.31 5.60 -7.50
N ALA A 196 6.06 5.34 -7.12
CA ALA A 196 4.88 5.49 -7.97
C ALA A 196 5.00 4.85 -9.36
N CYS A 197 5.62 3.67 -9.44
CA CYS A 197 5.71 2.92 -10.69
C CYS A 197 4.31 2.62 -11.24
N ASN A 198 4.12 2.77 -12.56
CA ASN A 198 2.80 2.72 -13.18
C ASN A 198 2.11 1.35 -13.08
N PHE A 199 2.87 0.28 -12.88
CA PHE A 199 2.38 -1.09 -12.75
C PHE A 199 2.18 -1.54 -11.28
N CYS A 200 2.57 -0.70 -10.30
CA CYS A 200 2.67 -1.14 -8.91
C CYS A 200 1.36 -0.95 -8.14
N SER A 201 0.74 -2.06 -7.76
CA SER A 201 -0.47 -2.07 -6.94
C SER A 201 -0.25 -1.50 -5.52
N LEU A 202 0.95 -1.63 -4.96
CA LEU A 202 1.25 -1.11 -3.63
C LEU A 202 1.14 0.41 -3.57
N ALA A 203 1.69 1.13 -4.56
CA ALA A 203 1.56 2.58 -4.63
C ALA A 203 0.10 3.02 -4.81
N PHE A 204 -0.72 2.21 -5.51
CA PHE A 204 -2.14 2.48 -5.70
C PHE A 204 -2.97 2.16 -4.45
N HIS A 205 -2.63 1.11 -3.70
CA HIS A 205 -3.31 0.73 -2.48
C HIS A 205 -2.88 1.56 -1.26
N GLN A 206 -1.57 1.63 -0.98
CA GLN A 206 -1.05 2.33 0.20
C GLN A 206 -0.85 3.84 -0.02
N GLY A 207 -0.88 4.29 -1.27
CA GLY A 207 -0.61 5.67 -1.62
C GLY A 207 0.87 5.99 -1.83
N ARG A 208 1.13 7.24 -2.24
CA ARG A 208 2.48 7.76 -2.55
C ARG A 208 3.09 8.57 -1.41
N TYR A 209 2.37 8.76 -0.32
CA TYR A 209 2.86 9.40 0.89
C TYR A 209 3.43 8.35 1.83
N VAL A 210 4.69 8.50 2.22
CA VAL A 210 5.35 7.54 3.09
C VAL A 210 5.12 7.91 4.55
N THR A 211 4.59 6.95 5.32
CA THR A 211 4.45 7.02 6.77
C THR A 211 5.30 5.94 7.42
N THR A 212 5.81 6.19 8.62
CA THR A 212 6.76 5.31 9.28
C THR A 212 6.44 5.13 10.75
N ARG A 213 6.82 3.96 11.25
CA ARG A 213 6.83 3.67 12.67
C ARG A 213 8.01 4.34 13.36
N SER A 214 7.85 4.66 14.64
CA SER A 214 8.95 5.13 15.46
C SER A 214 10.02 4.05 15.66
N LYS A 215 11.26 4.45 15.87
CA LYS A 215 12.36 3.55 16.28
C LYS A 215 11.95 2.73 17.51
N LYS A 216 11.33 3.35 18.52
CA LYS A 216 10.85 2.69 19.73
C LYS A 216 9.89 1.53 19.43
N SER A 217 8.94 1.75 18.53
CA SER A 217 7.98 0.71 18.11
C SER A 217 8.67 -0.47 17.44
N ILE A 218 9.62 -0.20 16.55
CA ILE A 218 10.39 -1.24 15.84
C ILE A 218 11.25 -2.05 16.82
N LEU A 219 11.97 -1.39 17.72
CA LEU A 219 12.78 -2.07 18.73
C LEU A 219 11.93 -2.92 19.69
N ALA A 220 10.77 -2.42 20.12
CA ALA A 220 9.85 -3.20 20.95
C ALA A 220 9.33 -4.45 20.24
N GLU A 221 9.09 -4.39 18.94
CA GLU A 221 8.71 -5.56 18.15
C GLU A 221 9.88 -6.52 17.98
N ALA A 222 11.07 -6.04 17.65
CA ALA A 222 12.28 -6.87 17.55
C ALA A 222 12.52 -7.63 18.86
N GLN A 223 12.36 -6.97 20.01
CA GLN A 223 12.50 -7.61 21.32
C GLN A 223 11.42 -8.67 21.60
N LYS A 224 10.19 -8.52 21.06
CA LYS A 224 9.18 -9.59 21.12
C LYS A 224 9.60 -10.79 20.28
N LEU A 225 10.15 -10.56 19.08
CA LEU A 225 10.63 -11.63 18.20
C LEU A 225 11.73 -12.47 18.84
N THR A 226 12.69 -11.85 19.57
CA THR A 226 13.77 -12.60 20.24
C THR A 226 13.28 -13.58 21.32
N LYS A 227 12.04 -13.42 21.78
CA LYS A 227 11.42 -14.27 22.81
C LYS A 227 10.57 -15.41 22.22
N LEU A 228 10.38 -15.44 20.90
CA LEU A 228 9.59 -16.49 20.28
C LEU A 228 10.36 -17.84 20.27
N PRO A 229 9.68 -18.97 20.51
CA PRO A 229 10.32 -20.28 20.67
C PRO A 229 11.19 -20.72 19.49
N HIS A 230 10.82 -20.30 18.28
CA HIS A 230 11.51 -20.70 17.04
C HIS A 230 12.54 -19.68 16.56
N PHE A 231 12.76 -18.60 17.30
CA PHE A 231 13.70 -17.55 16.91
C PHE A 231 15.15 -18.07 17.03
N LYS A 232 15.88 -18.04 15.92
CA LYS A 232 17.27 -18.51 15.83
C LYS A 232 18.32 -17.40 15.80
N GLY A 233 17.89 -16.16 16.08
CA GLY A 233 18.74 -14.98 16.06
C GLY A 233 18.71 -14.21 14.73
N TYR A 234 17.84 -14.54 13.80
CA TYR A 234 17.79 -13.93 12.48
C TYR A 234 16.50 -13.12 12.32
N ILE A 235 16.61 -11.80 12.15
CA ILE A 235 15.51 -10.97 11.67
C ILE A 235 15.61 -10.97 10.14
N HIS A 236 14.57 -11.48 9.50
CA HIS A 236 14.59 -11.76 8.06
C HIS A 236 14.43 -10.49 7.23
N ASP A 237 13.72 -9.49 7.74
CA ASP A 237 13.53 -8.22 7.07
C ASP A 237 13.17 -7.12 8.08
N ILE A 238 13.77 -5.95 7.95
CA ILE A 238 13.22 -4.69 8.46
C ILE A 238 12.89 -3.86 7.23
N GLY A 239 11.68 -4.01 6.72
CA GLY A 239 11.32 -3.57 5.40
C GLY A 239 9.94 -2.94 5.27
N GLY A 240 9.46 -2.92 4.04
CA GLY A 240 8.17 -2.35 3.68
C GLY A 240 7.97 -2.35 2.17
N PRO A 241 7.04 -1.55 1.63
CA PRO A 241 6.82 -1.43 0.17
C PRO A 241 8.11 -1.04 -0.59
N THR A 242 8.97 -0.27 0.05
CA THR A 242 10.34 0.03 -0.34
C THR A 242 11.14 0.20 0.94
N ALA A 243 12.14 -0.66 1.16
CA ALA A 243 12.82 -0.77 2.44
C ALA A 243 13.50 0.53 2.87
N ASN A 244 14.14 1.23 1.95
CA ASN A 244 14.90 2.43 2.27
C ASN A 244 14.09 3.75 2.21
N PHE A 245 12.75 3.70 2.33
CA PHE A 245 11.92 4.88 2.47
C PHE A 245 11.49 5.09 3.93
N ARG A 246 11.96 6.18 4.55
CA ARG A 246 11.66 6.50 5.97
C ARG A 246 10.88 7.81 6.15
N ARG A 247 10.70 8.58 5.09
CA ARG A 247 10.03 9.90 5.15
C ARG A 247 9.34 10.21 3.83
N PRO A 248 8.44 11.20 3.79
CA PRO A 248 7.93 11.74 2.53
C PRO A 248 9.08 12.19 1.62
N SER A 249 8.85 12.17 0.32
CA SER A 249 9.91 12.50 -0.66
C SER A 249 10.42 13.94 -0.57
N CYS A 250 9.60 14.86 -0.08
CA CYS A 250 9.94 16.26 0.13
C CYS A 250 8.92 16.96 1.04
N ASP A 251 9.29 18.14 1.59
CA ASP A 251 8.42 18.91 2.48
C ASP A 251 7.15 19.43 1.81
N LEU A 252 7.17 19.57 0.48
CA LEU A 252 5.99 20.03 -0.27
C LEU A 252 4.85 19.01 -0.24
N GLN A 253 5.15 17.72 -0.11
CA GLN A 253 4.10 16.70 -0.01
C GLN A 253 3.25 16.86 1.25
N GLU A 254 3.83 17.26 2.35
CA GLU A 254 3.11 17.48 3.61
C GLU A 254 2.18 18.69 3.54
N LYS A 255 2.60 19.74 2.84
CA LYS A 255 1.86 21.02 2.76
C LYS A 255 0.85 21.04 1.63
N ASN A 256 1.25 20.56 0.46
CA ASN A 256 0.51 20.77 -0.80
C ASN A 256 -0.06 19.47 -1.38
N GLY A 257 0.15 18.31 -0.73
CA GLY A 257 -0.20 17.00 -1.26
C GLY A 257 0.72 16.53 -2.39
N LEU A 258 0.28 15.50 -3.10
CA LEU A 258 1.07 14.80 -4.10
C LEU A 258 1.11 15.56 -5.43
N CYS A 259 2.26 15.60 -6.09
CA CYS A 259 2.38 16.19 -7.43
C CYS A 259 1.56 15.39 -8.46
N LYS A 260 0.70 16.07 -9.22
CA LYS A 260 -0.01 15.50 -10.36
C LYS A 260 0.92 15.36 -11.56
N GLY A 261 0.87 14.23 -12.25
CA GLY A 261 1.63 13.99 -13.47
C GLY A 261 3.16 14.01 -13.32
N LYS A 262 3.70 14.08 -12.09
CA LYS A 262 5.14 14.13 -11.82
C LYS A 262 5.51 13.07 -10.79
N LYS A 263 6.62 12.37 -11.04
CA LYS A 263 7.17 11.36 -10.14
C LYS A 263 8.42 11.90 -9.43
N CYS A 264 8.68 11.37 -8.24
CA CYS A 264 9.81 11.85 -7.43
C CYS A 264 11.15 11.31 -7.90
N LEU A 265 11.17 10.12 -8.52
CA LEU A 265 12.40 9.41 -8.91
C LEU A 265 12.53 9.15 -10.41
N ALA A 266 11.46 9.27 -11.19
CA ALA A 266 11.48 8.91 -12.60
C ALA A 266 10.98 10.04 -13.50
N PRO A 267 11.56 10.19 -14.73
CA PRO A 267 12.72 9.47 -15.25
C PRO A 267 14.05 9.90 -14.62
N LYS A 268 14.06 11.04 -13.93
CA LYS A 268 15.19 11.57 -13.15
C LYS A 268 14.70 12.02 -11.78
N PRO A 269 15.56 11.98 -10.75
CA PRO A 269 15.21 12.47 -9.41
C PRO A 269 14.71 13.92 -9.44
N CYS A 270 13.68 14.17 -8.63
CA CYS A 270 13.14 15.53 -8.47
C CYS A 270 14.14 16.40 -7.70
N PRO A 271 14.42 17.66 -8.12
CA PRO A 271 15.32 18.54 -7.38
C PRO A 271 14.91 18.84 -5.94
N GLN A 272 13.63 18.62 -5.59
CA GLN A 272 13.13 18.78 -4.22
C GLN A 272 13.20 17.47 -3.40
N LEU A 273 13.68 16.37 -4.00
CA LEU A 273 13.82 15.10 -3.31
C LEU A 273 14.79 15.24 -2.14
N LYS A 274 14.38 14.69 -1.00
CA LYS A 274 15.23 14.58 0.18
C LYS A 274 15.61 13.13 0.38
N ALA A 275 16.86 12.79 0.09
CA ALA A 275 17.41 11.47 0.35
C ALA A 275 18.24 11.55 1.64
N ASP A 276 17.91 10.67 2.59
CA ASP A 276 18.58 10.55 3.88
C ASP A 276 18.25 9.20 4.48
N GLN A 277 19.26 8.36 4.65
CA GLN A 277 19.13 7.00 5.18
C GLN A 277 19.56 6.91 6.66
N SER A 278 19.97 8.00 7.28
CA SER A 278 20.56 8.01 8.64
C SER A 278 19.65 7.40 9.70
N GLU A 279 18.37 7.73 9.69
CA GLU A 279 17.40 7.17 10.62
C GLU A 279 17.20 5.66 10.42
N TYR A 280 17.17 5.22 9.17
CA TYR A 280 17.04 3.80 8.87
C TYR A 280 18.27 3.01 9.31
N LEU A 281 19.45 3.54 9.05
CA LEU A 281 20.71 2.97 9.48
C LEU A 281 20.80 2.87 11.03
N ASP A 282 20.38 3.92 11.73
CA ASP A 282 20.35 3.93 13.20
C ASP A 282 19.41 2.85 13.75
N ILE A 283 18.26 2.61 13.13
CA ILE A 283 17.35 1.52 13.49
C ILE A 283 18.02 0.16 13.29
N LEU A 284 18.62 -0.07 12.12
CA LEU A 284 19.29 -1.32 11.78
C LEU A 284 20.43 -1.64 12.76
N ARG A 285 21.26 -0.65 13.07
CA ARG A 285 22.34 -0.76 14.08
C ARG A 285 21.80 -1.13 15.44
N SER A 286 20.74 -0.46 15.87
CA SER A 286 20.12 -0.68 17.18
C SER A 286 19.52 -2.07 17.30
N VAL A 287 18.85 -2.57 16.27
CA VAL A 287 18.30 -3.94 16.28
C VAL A 287 19.43 -4.97 16.20
N ARG A 288 20.47 -4.73 15.40
CA ARG A 288 21.64 -5.62 15.29
C ARG A 288 22.40 -5.77 16.61
N SER A 289 22.41 -4.76 17.46
CA SER A 289 23.08 -4.78 18.78
C SER A 289 22.22 -5.35 19.91
N MET A 290 20.99 -5.79 19.63
CA MET A 290 20.13 -6.37 20.67
C MET A 290 20.57 -7.79 21.05
N ASP A 291 20.45 -8.12 22.33
CA ASP A 291 20.70 -9.47 22.83
C ASP A 291 19.81 -10.51 22.12
N GLY A 292 20.41 -11.62 21.72
CA GLY A 292 19.74 -12.68 20.99
C GLY A 292 19.64 -12.46 19.46
N VAL A 293 19.95 -11.29 18.94
CA VAL A 293 20.00 -11.01 17.49
C VAL A 293 21.40 -11.27 16.98
N LYS A 294 21.51 -12.19 16.03
CA LYS A 294 22.77 -12.54 15.33
C LYS A 294 22.94 -11.75 14.04
N LYS A 295 21.84 -11.61 13.28
CA LYS A 295 21.83 -10.88 12.01
C LYS A 295 20.47 -10.23 11.76
N VAL A 296 20.51 -9.11 11.07
CA VAL A 296 19.34 -8.37 10.58
C VAL A 296 19.49 -8.21 9.09
N PHE A 297 18.53 -8.74 8.33
CA PHE A 297 18.55 -8.64 6.87
C PHE A 297 17.54 -7.61 6.35
N ILE A 298 17.78 -7.17 5.12
CA ILE A 298 16.84 -6.42 4.32
C ILE A 298 16.53 -7.28 3.08
N ARG A 299 15.32 -7.85 3.05
CA ARG A 299 14.81 -8.65 1.93
C ARG A 299 13.83 -7.90 1.06
N SER A 300 13.19 -6.88 1.59
CA SER A 300 12.37 -5.93 0.82
C SER A 300 13.24 -5.18 -0.20
N GLY A 301 12.63 -4.79 -1.32
CA GLY A 301 13.37 -4.13 -2.39
C GLY A 301 13.96 -2.79 -1.98
N ILE A 302 15.22 -2.58 -2.30
CA ILE A 302 15.92 -1.30 -2.17
C ILE A 302 15.73 -0.48 -3.44
N ARG A 303 15.36 0.79 -3.29
CA ARG A 303 15.37 1.77 -4.38
C ARG A 303 16.80 2.32 -4.52
N TYR A 304 17.54 1.74 -5.46
CA TYR A 304 18.93 2.12 -5.76
C TYR A 304 19.04 3.56 -6.29
N ASP A 305 18.03 4.01 -7.03
CA ASP A 305 17.95 5.37 -7.54
C ASP A 305 17.76 6.42 -6.42
N TYR A 306 17.05 6.07 -5.34
CA TYR A 306 16.97 6.91 -4.14
C TYR A 306 18.25 6.84 -3.30
N LEU A 307 18.88 5.68 -3.25
CA LEU A 307 20.16 5.48 -2.58
C LEU A 307 21.28 6.37 -3.18
N LEU A 308 21.31 6.49 -4.51
CA LEU A 308 22.30 7.33 -5.23
C LEU A 308 22.14 8.84 -4.97
N GLU A 309 21.02 9.29 -4.43
CA GLU A 309 20.78 10.70 -4.08
C GLU A 309 21.17 11.04 -2.64
N ASP A 310 21.50 10.04 -1.81
CA ASP A 310 22.07 10.27 -0.49
C ASP A 310 23.53 10.70 -0.63
N LYS A 311 23.93 11.69 0.17
CA LYS A 311 25.29 12.20 0.18
C LYS A 311 26.20 11.42 1.15
N ASP A 312 25.60 10.62 2.03
CA ASP A 312 26.30 9.78 3.00
C ASP A 312 26.27 8.33 2.55
N ASP A 313 27.43 7.77 2.26
CA ASP A 313 27.59 6.38 1.79
C ASP A 313 27.53 5.35 2.93
N SER A 314 27.44 5.77 4.20
CA SER A 314 27.47 4.87 5.35
C SER A 314 26.38 3.82 5.30
N PHE A 315 25.16 4.19 4.88
CA PHE A 315 24.08 3.23 4.74
C PHE A 315 24.40 2.15 3.70
N PHE A 316 24.95 2.55 2.56
CA PHE A 316 25.30 1.61 1.49
C PHE A 316 26.41 0.63 1.93
N GLN A 317 27.42 1.11 2.60
CA GLN A 317 28.51 0.28 3.13
C GLN A 317 27.98 -0.76 4.12
N GLU A 318 27.20 -0.32 5.12
CA GLU A 318 26.64 -1.25 6.11
C GLU A 318 25.57 -2.18 5.54
N LEU A 319 24.81 -1.74 4.54
CA LEU A 319 23.88 -2.60 3.81
C LEU A 319 24.63 -3.81 3.25
N VAL A 320 25.73 -3.57 2.54
CA VAL A 320 26.52 -4.63 1.91
C VAL A 320 27.18 -5.54 2.94
N GLU A 321 27.78 -4.97 3.97
CA GLU A 321 28.53 -5.74 4.98
C GLU A 321 27.64 -6.56 5.92
N HIS A 322 26.45 -6.04 6.26
CA HIS A 322 25.70 -6.57 7.38
C HIS A 322 24.28 -7.01 7.07
N HIS A 323 23.64 -6.48 6.02
CA HIS A 323 22.19 -6.61 5.83
C HIS A 323 21.77 -7.38 4.58
N VAL A 324 22.72 -7.79 3.74
CA VAL A 324 22.47 -8.64 2.56
C VAL A 324 22.57 -10.12 2.95
N SER A 325 21.52 -10.90 2.65
CA SER A 325 21.46 -12.33 2.95
C SER A 325 21.94 -13.23 1.81
N GLY A 326 22.91 -12.79 1.02
CA GLY A 326 23.45 -13.47 -0.16
C GLY A 326 23.16 -12.79 -1.47
N GLN A 327 21.99 -12.18 -1.62
CA GLN A 327 21.61 -11.40 -2.82
C GLN A 327 20.96 -10.09 -2.42
N LEU A 328 21.44 -8.99 -2.99
CA LEU A 328 20.76 -7.69 -2.89
C LEU A 328 19.60 -7.64 -3.87
N LYS A 329 18.39 -7.46 -3.37
CA LYS A 329 17.19 -7.30 -4.22
C LYS A 329 17.03 -5.86 -4.67
N VAL A 330 17.20 -5.66 -5.96
CA VAL A 330 16.92 -4.40 -6.67
C VAL A 330 16.05 -4.71 -7.88
N ALA A 331 15.28 -3.73 -8.33
CA ALA A 331 14.29 -3.92 -9.39
C ALA A 331 14.48 -2.91 -10.52
N PRO A 332 15.45 -3.09 -11.42
CA PRO A 332 15.61 -2.24 -12.61
C PRO A 332 14.46 -2.42 -13.60
N GLU A 333 13.83 -3.59 -13.62
CA GLU A 333 12.68 -4.03 -14.41
C GLU A 333 12.97 -4.24 -15.90
N HIS A 334 13.64 -3.29 -16.57
CA HIS A 334 13.94 -3.36 -18.00
C HIS A 334 15.22 -2.59 -18.32
N CYS A 335 15.79 -2.76 -19.53
CA CYS A 335 16.96 -2.03 -20.02
C CYS A 335 16.62 -0.91 -21.03
N SER A 336 15.47 -0.99 -21.71
CA SER A 336 15.07 0.03 -22.70
C SER A 336 14.49 1.27 -22.01
N ALA A 337 15.01 2.46 -22.33
CA ALA A 337 14.50 3.73 -21.82
C ALA A 337 13.01 3.93 -22.15
N ALA A 338 12.58 3.61 -23.36
CA ALA A 338 11.18 3.75 -23.79
C ALA A 338 10.20 2.87 -22.98
N VAL A 339 10.65 1.69 -22.51
CA VAL A 339 9.85 0.83 -21.63
C VAL A 339 9.87 1.38 -20.21
N LEU A 340 11.03 1.76 -19.71
CA LEU A 340 11.19 2.32 -18.36
C LEU A 340 10.38 3.61 -18.17
N ASP A 341 10.31 4.47 -19.19
CA ASP A 341 9.44 5.66 -19.18
C ASP A 341 7.97 5.28 -18.98
N LYS A 342 7.49 4.25 -19.70
CA LYS A 342 6.11 3.74 -19.55
C LYS A 342 5.88 3.10 -18.19
N MET A 343 6.88 2.44 -17.62
CA MET A 343 6.83 1.87 -16.28
C MET A 343 6.93 2.92 -15.18
N GLY A 344 7.43 4.12 -15.49
CA GLY A 344 7.74 5.16 -14.51
C GLY A 344 8.93 4.80 -13.63
N LYS A 345 9.95 4.19 -14.23
CA LYS A 345 11.21 3.80 -13.59
C LYS A 345 12.36 4.69 -14.10
N PRO A 346 13.44 4.83 -13.33
CA PRO A 346 14.66 5.47 -13.82
C PRO A 346 15.26 4.67 -14.97
N HIS A 347 16.00 5.34 -15.84
CA HIS A 347 16.71 4.66 -16.91
C HIS A 347 17.83 3.78 -16.37
N ILE A 348 18.29 2.83 -17.20
CA ILE A 348 19.21 1.74 -16.79
C ILE A 348 20.56 2.27 -16.27
N GLU A 349 20.98 3.45 -16.68
CA GLU A 349 22.21 4.10 -16.23
C GLU A 349 22.24 4.30 -14.71
N ALA A 350 21.10 4.58 -14.09
CA ALA A 350 21.02 4.68 -12.62
C ALA A 350 21.33 3.32 -11.96
N TYR A 351 20.81 2.23 -12.53
CA TYR A 351 21.15 0.88 -12.06
C TYR A 351 22.63 0.54 -12.25
N LEU A 352 23.18 0.87 -13.39
CA LEU A 352 24.62 0.61 -13.69
C LEU A 352 25.54 1.37 -12.73
N ARG A 353 25.21 2.62 -12.38
CA ARG A 353 25.93 3.37 -11.34
C ARG A 353 25.83 2.69 -9.97
N ALA A 354 24.63 2.29 -9.55
CA ALA A 354 24.45 1.59 -8.28
C ALA A 354 25.21 0.25 -8.25
N LYS A 355 25.22 -0.49 -9.36
CA LYS A 355 26.00 -1.72 -9.50
C LYS A 355 27.50 -1.46 -9.34
N GLN A 356 28.05 -0.38 -9.93
CA GLN A 356 29.46 -0.03 -9.79
C GLN A 356 29.88 0.28 -8.34
N LEU A 357 28.96 0.83 -7.54
CA LEU A 357 29.20 1.05 -6.11
C LEU A 357 29.17 -0.25 -5.30
N PHE A 358 28.44 -1.27 -5.77
CA PHE A 358 28.30 -2.56 -5.10
C PHE A 358 29.48 -3.52 -5.37
N CYS A 359 30.12 -3.43 -6.55
CA CYS A 359 31.24 -4.26 -6.99
C CYS A 359 32.59 -3.64 -6.69
#